data_af53f2da0494618ac793f26b1556d1dd
#
_entry.id   af53f2da0494618ac793f26b1556d1dd
#
_cell.length_a   1.000
_cell.length_b   1.000
_cell.length_c   1.000
_cell.angle_alpha   90.00
_cell.angle_beta   90.00
_cell.angle_gamma   90.00
#
_symmetry.space_group_name_H-M   'P 1'
#
loop_
_entity.id
_entity.type
_entity.pdbx_description
1 polymer ?
#
loop_
_entity_poly.entity_id
_entity_poly.type
_entity_poly.pdbx_seq_one_letter_code
_entity_poly.pdbx_strand_id
1 'polypeptide(L)'
;LADGCMELGVPVTGGNVSLYNQTGGKAINPTPVVAMMGVMDDVTRRTPSGWAPEHDGQAIYLLGTTRDELDGSEWARFKGHLGGQPPKVDLALERQLGDMLVNMSRDGMIDAAHDVSAGGLAAALSEACLRFNTGARIGLGEVAERDGVDLFTLLFSESLGRVVVSVPRSEEVRFKDMCTARQFPFARIGVVDAASNALDFQDEVSINLDELRAAHEGTLASYFGEVAKG
;
A
#
# COMPACT_ATOMS: atom_id res chain seq x y z
N LEU A 1 -14.05 6.89 -14.94
CA LEU A 1 -14.37 7.77 -13.77
C LEU A 1 -15.83 7.60 -13.34
N ALA A 2 -16.80 7.76 -14.26
CA ALA A 2 -18.23 7.67 -13.93
C ALA A 2 -18.57 6.34 -13.25
N ASP A 3 -18.16 5.22 -13.80
CA ASP A 3 -18.43 3.88 -13.25
C ASP A 3 -17.81 3.73 -11.84
N GLY A 4 -16.58 4.21 -11.66
CA GLY A 4 -15.92 4.20 -10.34
C GLY A 4 -16.67 5.05 -9.31
N CYS A 5 -17.10 6.25 -9.68
CA CYS A 5 -17.90 7.10 -8.78
C CYS A 5 -19.23 6.46 -8.41
N MET A 6 -19.91 5.82 -9.36
CA MET A 6 -21.19 5.16 -9.13
C MET A 6 -21.03 3.92 -8.22
N GLU A 7 -20.06 3.07 -8.53
CA GLU A 7 -19.82 1.83 -7.78
C GLU A 7 -19.36 2.10 -6.34
N LEU A 8 -18.45 3.06 -6.17
CA LEU A 8 -17.92 3.43 -4.84
C LEU A 8 -18.84 4.39 -4.06
N GLY A 9 -19.92 4.88 -4.69
CA GLY A 9 -20.86 5.80 -4.06
C GLY A 9 -20.28 7.19 -3.77
N VAL A 10 -19.29 7.63 -4.55
CA VAL A 10 -18.61 8.92 -4.39
C VAL A 10 -19.11 9.92 -5.43
N PRO A 11 -19.90 10.95 -5.04
CA PRO A 11 -20.39 11.93 -5.98
C PRO A 11 -19.29 12.87 -6.46
N VAL A 12 -19.34 13.25 -7.74
CA VAL A 12 -18.50 14.31 -8.29
C VAL A 12 -19.06 15.66 -7.87
N THR A 13 -18.29 16.47 -7.16
CA THR A 13 -18.68 17.79 -6.68
C THR A 13 -18.16 18.93 -7.56
N GLY A 14 -17.18 18.67 -8.42
CA GLY A 14 -16.62 19.65 -9.32
C GLY A 14 -15.40 19.12 -10.05
N GLY A 15 -14.90 19.90 -10.97
CA GLY A 15 -13.71 19.54 -11.72
C GLY A 15 -13.47 20.51 -12.88
N ASN A 16 -12.31 20.30 -13.54
CA ASN A 16 -11.94 21.05 -14.74
C ASN A 16 -11.59 20.07 -15.85
N VAL A 17 -12.04 20.36 -17.06
CA VAL A 17 -11.63 19.68 -18.28
C VAL A 17 -10.97 20.71 -19.19
N SER A 18 -9.73 20.45 -19.57
CA SER A 18 -8.99 21.26 -20.54
C SER A 18 -8.73 20.46 -21.81
N LEU A 19 -9.04 21.03 -22.94
CA LEU A 19 -8.75 20.43 -24.25
C LEU A 19 -7.40 20.89 -24.82
N TYR A 20 -6.67 21.74 -24.12
CA TYR A 20 -5.34 22.19 -24.48
C TYR A 20 -4.29 21.23 -23.95
N ASN A 21 -4.03 20.17 -24.70
CA ASN A 21 -3.23 19.02 -24.27
C ASN A 21 -1.83 19.00 -24.90
N GLN A 22 -1.20 20.16 -25.03
CA GLN A 22 0.17 20.26 -25.55
C GLN A 22 0.93 21.44 -24.97
N THR A 23 2.24 21.31 -24.88
CA THR A 23 3.17 22.37 -24.49
C THR A 23 4.28 22.45 -25.55
N GLY A 24 4.47 23.64 -26.15
CA GLY A 24 5.48 23.84 -27.20
C GLY A 24 5.35 22.89 -28.40
N GLY A 25 4.13 22.54 -28.78
CA GLY A 25 3.85 21.60 -29.88
C GLY A 25 4.01 20.11 -29.52
N LYS A 26 4.40 19.78 -28.28
CA LYS A 26 4.49 18.39 -27.79
C LYS A 26 3.25 18.05 -26.97
N ALA A 27 2.61 16.92 -27.30
CA ALA A 27 1.48 16.42 -26.53
C ALA A 27 1.89 16.09 -25.09
N ILE A 28 1.05 16.43 -24.12
CA ILE A 28 1.19 15.98 -22.73
C ILE A 28 0.61 14.58 -22.56
N ASN A 29 0.96 13.89 -21.48
CA ASN A 29 0.37 12.60 -21.15
C ASN A 29 -1.12 12.76 -20.83
N PRO A 30 -1.99 11.85 -21.30
CA PRO A 30 -3.42 11.89 -21.00
C PRO A 30 -3.71 11.37 -19.58
N THR A 31 -3.39 12.20 -18.58
CA THR A 31 -3.44 11.79 -17.17
C THR A 31 -4.52 12.58 -16.44
N PRO A 32 -5.61 11.94 -15.98
CA PRO A 32 -6.57 12.57 -15.10
C PRO A 32 -5.98 12.68 -13.68
N VAL A 33 -6.26 13.78 -13.00
CA VAL A 33 -5.96 13.97 -11.58
C VAL A 33 -7.27 13.96 -10.81
N VAL A 34 -7.37 13.11 -9.80
CA VAL A 34 -8.57 12.97 -8.97
C VAL A 34 -8.21 13.34 -7.53
N ALA A 35 -8.96 14.28 -6.95
CA ALA A 35 -8.90 14.58 -5.53
C ALA A 35 -10.19 14.10 -4.86
N MET A 36 -10.07 13.47 -3.71
CA MET A 36 -11.20 13.00 -2.91
C MET A 36 -11.14 13.64 -1.51
N MET A 37 -12.30 13.96 -0.98
CA MET A 37 -12.44 14.48 0.37
C MET A 37 -13.35 13.57 1.19
N GLY A 38 -12.88 13.19 2.38
CA GLY A 38 -13.65 12.45 3.37
C GLY A 38 -13.72 13.22 4.70
N VAL A 39 -14.73 12.92 5.49
CA VAL A 39 -14.90 13.46 6.84
C VAL A 39 -14.84 12.32 7.84
N MET A 40 -14.07 12.51 8.90
CA MET A 40 -13.96 11.56 10.01
C MET A 40 -14.50 12.23 11.27
N ASP A 41 -15.46 11.60 11.94
CA ASP A 41 -16.10 12.15 13.14
C ASP A 41 -15.15 12.21 14.33
N ASP A 42 -14.25 11.25 14.44
CA ASP A 42 -13.27 11.14 15.53
C ASP A 42 -11.87 10.84 14.97
N VAL A 43 -11.05 11.86 14.87
CA VAL A 43 -9.68 11.74 14.34
C VAL A 43 -8.75 10.87 15.21
N THR A 44 -9.10 10.66 16.48
CA THR A 44 -8.32 9.78 17.37
C THR A 44 -8.38 8.30 16.92
N ARG A 45 -9.38 7.96 16.11
CA ARG A 45 -9.56 6.62 15.52
C ARG A 45 -8.94 6.47 14.14
N ARG A 46 -8.14 7.42 13.71
CA ARG A 46 -7.42 7.28 12.44
C ARG A 46 -6.42 6.11 12.52
N THR A 47 -6.33 5.34 11.46
CA THR A 47 -5.32 4.29 11.30
C THR A 47 -4.15 4.84 10.49
N PRO A 48 -2.93 4.94 11.05
CA PRO A 48 -1.76 5.44 10.33
C PRO A 48 -1.31 4.47 9.24
N SER A 49 -0.51 4.97 8.27
CA SER A 49 0.05 4.15 7.19
C SER A 49 1.33 3.40 7.58
N GLY A 50 1.71 3.35 8.85
CA GLY A 50 2.90 2.62 9.31
C GLY A 50 2.77 2.23 10.78
N TRP A 51 3.60 1.32 11.19
CA TRP A 51 3.62 0.82 12.56
C TRP A 51 4.60 1.59 13.44
N ALA A 52 4.08 2.07 14.57
CA ALA A 52 4.87 2.75 15.58
C ALA A 52 5.56 1.75 16.53
N PRO A 53 6.56 2.16 17.31
CA PRO A 53 7.25 1.28 18.25
C PRO A 53 6.34 0.57 19.26
N GLU A 54 5.23 1.17 19.64
CA GLU A 54 4.21 0.57 20.53
C GLU A 54 3.47 -0.61 19.88
N HIS A 55 3.57 -0.78 18.56
CA HIS A 55 3.01 -1.91 17.82
C HIS A 55 3.92 -3.15 17.84
N ASP A 56 4.99 -3.16 18.65
CA ASP A 56 5.94 -4.26 18.73
C ASP A 56 5.26 -5.62 18.93
N GLY A 57 5.67 -6.59 18.14
CA GLY A 57 5.13 -7.94 18.16
C GLY A 57 3.72 -8.10 17.59
N GLN A 58 3.10 -7.05 17.04
CA GLN A 58 1.83 -7.19 16.30
C GLN A 58 2.05 -7.97 15.01
N ALA A 59 1.04 -8.76 14.64
CA ALA A 59 1.05 -9.51 13.39
C ALA A 59 0.82 -8.57 12.20
N ILE A 60 1.60 -8.76 11.14
CA ILE A 60 1.41 -8.06 9.86
C ILE A 60 0.68 -8.99 8.91
N TYR A 61 -0.41 -8.49 8.33
CA TYR A 61 -1.21 -9.21 7.35
C TYR A 61 -1.25 -8.49 6.01
N LEU A 62 -1.22 -9.26 4.92
CA LEU A 62 -1.59 -8.80 3.59
C LEU A 62 -3.05 -9.19 3.33
N LEU A 63 -3.89 -8.21 3.07
CA LEU A 63 -5.24 -8.37 2.54
C LEU A 63 -5.18 -8.32 1.02
N GLY A 64 -6.00 -9.15 0.35
CA GLY A 64 -6.06 -9.25 -1.10
C GLY A 64 -5.14 -10.30 -1.69
N THR A 65 -5.12 -10.38 -3.01
CA THR A 65 -4.37 -11.38 -3.81
C THR A 65 -3.43 -10.68 -4.78
N THR A 66 -2.19 -11.13 -4.85
CA THR A 66 -1.23 -10.66 -5.85
C THR A 66 -1.43 -11.45 -7.15
N ARG A 67 -1.41 -10.75 -8.27
CA ARG A 67 -1.43 -11.32 -9.60
C ARG A 67 -0.15 -10.92 -10.34
N ASP A 68 0.16 -11.61 -11.43
CA ASP A 68 1.26 -11.22 -12.32
C ASP A 68 0.86 -9.97 -13.14
N GLU A 69 1.02 -8.81 -12.53
CA GLU A 69 0.62 -7.50 -13.05
C GLU A 69 1.77 -6.49 -12.86
N LEU A 70 2.86 -6.73 -13.60
CA LEU A 70 4.08 -5.89 -13.57
C LEU A 70 4.08 -4.79 -14.65
N ASP A 71 3.18 -4.86 -15.63
CA ASP A 71 3.11 -3.87 -16.70
C ASP A 71 2.54 -2.54 -16.20
N GLY A 72 3.13 -1.44 -16.68
CA GLY A 72 2.74 -0.10 -16.25
C GLY A 72 3.17 0.27 -14.82
N SER A 73 3.88 -0.63 -14.14
CA SER A 73 4.36 -0.43 -12.77
C SER A 73 5.59 0.49 -12.67
N GLU A 74 5.94 0.92 -11.47
CA GLU A 74 7.20 1.62 -11.19
C GLU A 74 8.42 0.77 -11.58
N TRP A 75 8.35 -0.56 -11.42
CA TRP A 75 9.39 -1.45 -11.89
C TRP A 75 9.56 -1.40 -13.41
N ALA A 76 8.46 -1.48 -14.17
CA ALA A 76 8.49 -1.37 -15.63
C ALA A 76 9.07 -0.01 -16.05
N ARG A 77 8.66 1.08 -15.40
CA ARG A 77 9.20 2.44 -15.62
C ARG A 77 10.71 2.49 -15.36
N PHE A 78 11.18 1.92 -14.25
CA PHE A 78 12.61 1.84 -13.90
C PHE A 78 13.42 1.09 -14.95
N LYS A 79 12.86 0.03 -15.53
CA LYS A 79 13.48 -0.74 -16.62
C LYS A 79 13.35 -0.09 -18.00
N GLY A 80 12.67 1.04 -18.10
CA GLY A 80 12.42 1.71 -19.38
C GLY A 80 11.45 0.95 -20.27
N HIS A 81 10.64 0.04 -19.70
CA HIS A 81 9.61 -0.71 -20.41
C HIS A 81 8.30 0.11 -20.48
N LEU A 82 7.81 0.31 -21.68
CA LEU A 82 6.52 0.94 -21.92
C LEU A 82 5.68 -0.01 -22.79
N GLY A 83 4.65 -0.60 -22.20
CA GLY A 83 3.78 -1.56 -22.92
C GLY A 83 3.05 -2.48 -21.92
N GLY A 84 2.41 -3.51 -22.46
CA GLY A 84 1.63 -4.49 -21.70
C GLY A 84 0.26 -3.97 -21.30
N GLN A 85 -0.29 -4.55 -20.24
CA GLN A 85 -1.61 -4.21 -19.72
C GLN A 85 -1.52 -3.75 -18.26
N PRO A 86 -2.19 -2.64 -17.91
CA PRO A 86 -2.25 -2.19 -16.53
C PRO A 86 -3.00 -3.21 -15.66
N PRO A 87 -2.81 -3.17 -14.33
CA PRO A 87 -3.54 -4.01 -13.40
C PRO A 87 -5.06 -3.91 -13.58
N LYS A 88 -5.76 -5.03 -13.40
CA LYS A 88 -7.21 -5.09 -13.50
C LYS A 88 -7.87 -4.43 -12.28
N VAL A 89 -8.84 -3.56 -12.56
CA VAL A 89 -9.70 -2.98 -11.53
C VAL A 89 -10.91 -3.87 -11.31
N ASP A 90 -11.14 -4.26 -10.04
CA ASP A 90 -12.37 -4.88 -9.56
C ASP A 90 -13.02 -3.94 -8.54
N LEU A 91 -13.97 -3.12 -9.01
CA LEU A 91 -14.60 -2.10 -8.16
C LEU A 91 -15.43 -2.70 -7.02
N ALA A 92 -15.98 -3.91 -7.18
CA ALA A 92 -16.71 -4.60 -6.12
C ALA A 92 -15.75 -5.04 -5.00
N LEU A 93 -14.59 -5.57 -5.36
CA LEU A 93 -13.52 -5.93 -4.43
C LEU A 93 -12.99 -4.69 -3.70
N GLU A 94 -12.73 -3.59 -4.40
CA GLU A 94 -12.26 -2.32 -3.83
C GLU A 94 -13.26 -1.76 -2.82
N ARG A 95 -14.56 -1.78 -3.15
CA ARG A 95 -15.63 -1.36 -2.25
C ARG A 95 -15.68 -2.25 -1.00
N GLN A 96 -15.63 -3.57 -1.17
CA GLN A 96 -15.63 -4.52 -0.07
C GLN A 96 -14.44 -4.30 0.86
N LEU A 97 -13.24 -4.10 0.30
CA LEU A 97 -12.02 -3.82 1.06
C LEU A 97 -12.16 -2.50 1.84
N GLY A 98 -12.64 -1.43 1.18
CA GLY A 98 -12.87 -0.14 1.82
C GLY A 98 -13.83 -0.23 3.00
N ASP A 99 -14.98 -0.91 2.83
CA ASP A 99 -15.96 -1.15 3.90
C ASP A 99 -15.35 -1.95 5.07
N MET A 100 -14.53 -2.95 4.77
CA MET A 100 -13.84 -3.74 5.79
C MET A 100 -12.84 -2.89 6.57
N LEU A 101 -12.00 -2.11 5.90
CA LEU A 101 -10.99 -1.27 6.53
C LEU A 101 -11.62 -0.20 7.44
N VAL A 102 -12.70 0.44 7.00
CA VAL A 102 -13.46 1.40 7.82
C VAL A 102 -13.96 0.75 9.12
N ASN A 103 -14.52 -0.45 9.03
CA ASN A 103 -15.00 -1.18 10.19
C ASN A 103 -13.85 -1.63 11.09
N MET A 104 -12.78 -2.20 10.53
CA MET A 104 -11.61 -2.65 11.28
C MET A 104 -10.94 -1.49 12.04
N SER A 105 -10.77 -0.35 11.38
CA SER A 105 -10.19 0.86 11.98
C SER A 105 -11.08 1.40 13.11
N ARG A 106 -12.38 1.58 12.83
CA ARG A 106 -13.34 2.10 13.83
C ARG A 106 -13.44 1.22 15.06
N ASP A 107 -13.38 -0.09 14.87
CA ASP A 107 -13.54 -1.08 15.95
C ASP A 107 -12.22 -1.45 16.63
N GLY A 108 -11.09 -0.84 16.23
CA GLY A 108 -9.77 -1.06 16.84
C GLY A 108 -9.17 -2.44 16.55
N MET A 109 -9.57 -3.08 15.44
CA MET A 109 -9.01 -4.39 15.04
C MET A 109 -7.66 -4.26 14.37
N ILE A 110 -7.31 -3.09 13.85
CA ILE A 110 -6.05 -2.78 13.19
C ILE A 110 -5.49 -1.47 13.73
N ASP A 111 -4.18 -1.40 13.91
CA ASP A 111 -3.47 -0.22 14.39
C ASP A 111 -2.71 0.51 13.27
N ALA A 112 -2.46 -0.16 12.15
CA ALA A 112 -1.90 0.46 10.94
C ALA A 112 -2.50 -0.17 9.70
N ALA A 113 -2.59 0.63 8.62
CA ALA A 113 -3.02 0.17 7.30
C ALA A 113 -2.29 0.97 6.22
N HIS A 114 -1.69 0.27 5.25
CA HIS A 114 -1.00 0.86 4.11
C HIS A 114 -1.48 0.21 2.83
N ASP A 115 -1.91 0.99 1.85
CA ASP A 115 -2.27 0.49 0.54
C ASP A 115 -1.05 -0.07 -0.20
N VAL A 116 -1.27 -1.10 -1.01
CA VAL A 116 -0.25 -1.63 -1.90
C VAL A 116 -0.54 -1.09 -3.30
N SER A 117 0.17 -0.02 -3.68
CA SER A 117 -0.01 0.71 -4.93
C SER A 117 1.32 0.83 -5.68
N ALA A 118 1.79 2.04 -5.98
CA ALA A 118 3.03 2.27 -6.72
C ALA A 118 4.24 1.62 -6.04
N GLY A 119 5.02 0.84 -6.77
CA GLY A 119 6.17 0.07 -6.26
C GLY A 119 5.80 -1.24 -5.55
N GLY A 120 4.51 -1.58 -5.49
CA GLY A 120 4.02 -2.86 -4.97
C GLY A 120 4.22 -3.06 -3.46
N LEU A 121 4.24 -4.32 -3.04
CA LEU A 121 4.38 -4.71 -1.63
C LEU A 121 5.73 -4.26 -1.02
N ALA A 122 6.80 -4.26 -1.82
CA ALA A 122 8.12 -3.82 -1.37
C ALA A 122 8.10 -2.35 -0.94
N ALA A 123 7.48 -1.46 -1.72
CA ALA A 123 7.33 -0.05 -1.38
C ALA A 123 6.43 0.13 -0.15
N ALA A 124 5.27 -0.51 -0.11
CA ALA A 124 4.33 -0.41 1.00
C ALA A 124 4.95 -0.82 2.35
N LEU A 125 5.71 -1.93 2.39
CA LEU A 125 6.43 -2.38 3.58
C LEU A 125 7.55 -1.41 3.99
N SER A 126 8.30 -0.89 3.01
CA SER A 126 9.35 0.10 3.25
C SER A 126 8.77 1.38 3.85
N GLU A 127 7.74 1.94 3.25
CA GLU A 127 7.08 3.17 3.71
C GLU A 127 6.44 2.99 5.10
N ALA A 128 5.83 1.83 5.35
CA ALA A 128 5.27 1.51 6.66
C ALA A 128 6.33 1.45 7.77
N CYS A 129 7.52 0.92 7.49
CA CYS A 129 8.67 0.97 8.40
C CYS A 129 9.21 2.39 8.59
N LEU A 130 9.39 3.12 7.48
CA LEU A 130 10.00 4.46 7.49
C LEU A 130 9.13 5.50 8.19
N ARG A 131 7.81 5.32 8.20
CA ARG A 131 6.85 6.27 8.77
C ARG A 131 7.15 6.63 10.22
N PHE A 132 7.53 5.63 11.03
CA PHE A 132 7.84 5.78 12.45
C PHE A 132 9.20 5.17 12.83
N ASN A 133 10.03 4.86 11.84
CA ASN A 133 11.35 4.26 12.02
C ASN A 133 11.29 2.96 12.83
N THR A 134 10.38 2.06 12.47
CA THR A 134 10.13 0.80 13.18
C THR A 134 10.32 -0.37 12.21
N GLY A 135 11.18 -1.31 12.57
CA GLY A 135 11.49 -2.46 11.74
C GLY A 135 10.38 -3.51 11.68
N ALA A 136 10.56 -4.47 10.79
CA ALA A 136 9.65 -5.60 10.63
C ALA A 136 10.40 -6.85 10.15
N ARG A 137 9.89 -8.02 10.54
CA ARG A 137 10.31 -9.32 9.99
C ARG A 137 9.19 -9.88 9.14
N ILE A 138 9.50 -10.15 7.86
CA ILE A 138 8.54 -10.51 6.82
C ILE A 138 8.89 -11.88 6.26
N GLY A 139 7.90 -12.79 6.19
CA GLY A 139 7.99 -14.09 5.53
C GLY A 139 6.93 -14.17 4.43
N LEU A 140 7.34 -14.39 3.21
CA LEU A 140 6.48 -14.28 2.02
C LEU A 140 6.19 -15.62 1.34
N GLY A 141 6.83 -16.72 1.74
CA GLY A 141 6.72 -18.02 1.07
C GLY A 141 5.29 -18.55 0.97
N GLU A 142 4.55 -18.54 2.07
CA GLU A 142 3.17 -19.03 2.09
C GLU A 142 2.22 -18.20 1.21
N VAL A 143 2.41 -16.88 1.16
CA VAL A 143 1.56 -16.03 0.34
C VAL A 143 1.92 -16.11 -1.14
N ALA A 144 3.19 -16.28 -1.47
CA ALA A 144 3.64 -16.54 -2.85
C ALA A 144 3.04 -17.85 -3.38
N GLU A 145 3.06 -18.92 -2.58
CA GLU A 145 2.45 -20.20 -2.92
C GLU A 145 0.92 -20.08 -3.05
N ARG A 146 0.25 -19.39 -2.11
CA ARG A 146 -1.21 -19.14 -2.16
C ARG A 146 -1.62 -18.46 -3.46
N ASP A 147 -0.88 -17.42 -3.86
CA ASP A 147 -1.21 -16.57 -5.00
C ASP A 147 -0.68 -17.13 -6.33
N GLY A 148 0.20 -18.16 -6.28
CA GLY A 148 0.78 -18.81 -7.45
C GLY A 148 1.74 -17.91 -8.22
N VAL A 149 2.45 -17.01 -7.52
CA VAL A 149 3.43 -16.07 -8.09
C VAL A 149 4.81 -16.30 -7.46
N ASP A 150 5.86 -15.89 -8.16
CA ASP A 150 7.19 -15.87 -7.58
C ASP A 150 7.37 -14.69 -6.62
N LEU A 151 8.46 -14.73 -5.84
CA LEU A 151 8.75 -13.70 -4.85
C LEU A 151 8.93 -12.31 -5.48
N PHE A 152 9.52 -12.24 -6.66
CA PHE A 152 9.71 -10.98 -7.36
C PHE A 152 8.37 -10.36 -7.76
N THR A 153 7.49 -11.13 -8.35
CA THR A 153 6.14 -10.71 -8.70
C THR A 153 5.34 -10.32 -7.46
N LEU A 154 5.46 -11.07 -6.37
CA LEU A 154 4.79 -10.73 -5.11
C LEU A 154 5.22 -9.36 -4.56
N LEU A 155 6.51 -9.05 -4.63
CA LEU A 155 7.09 -7.80 -4.13
C LEU A 155 6.78 -6.58 -5.01
N PHE A 156 6.83 -6.74 -6.33
CA PHE A 156 6.83 -5.61 -7.27
C PHE A 156 5.61 -5.49 -8.15
N SER A 157 4.70 -6.48 -8.15
CA SER A 157 3.41 -6.33 -8.82
C SER A 157 2.59 -5.22 -8.16
N GLU A 158 1.87 -4.46 -8.98
CA GLU A 158 0.98 -3.39 -8.53
C GLU A 158 -0.50 -3.78 -8.63
N SER A 159 -0.80 -5.07 -8.41
CA SER A 159 -2.19 -5.58 -8.34
C SER A 159 -3.01 -4.78 -7.35
N LEU A 160 -4.18 -4.34 -7.77
CA LEU A 160 -5.10 -3.54 -6.98
C LEU A 160 -5.86 -4.39 -5.94
N GLY A 161 -6.55 -3.73 -5.00
CA GLY A 161 -7.35 -4.39 -3.95
C GLY A 161 -6.50 -5.05 -2.87
N ARG A 162 -5.30 -4.51 -2.59
CA ARG A 162 -4.40 -5.03 -1.56
C ARG A 162 -4.03 -3.97 -0.54
N VAL A 163 -3.94 -4.39 0.73
CA VAL A 163 -3.55 -3.54 1.86
C VAL A 163 -2.71 -4.34 2.84
N VAL A 164 -1.66 -3.75 3.37
CA VAL A 164 -0.90 -4.27 4.50
C VAL A 164 -1.46 -3.68 5.79
N VAL A 165 -1.74 -4.51 6.79
CA VAL A 165 -2.24 -4.06 8.09
C VAL A 165 -1.44 -4.64 9.23
N SER A 166 -1.30 -3.90 10.36
CA SER A 166 -0.86 -4.47 11.62
C SER A 166 -2.05 -4.72 12.53
N VAL A 167 -2.04 -5.88 13.18
CA VAL A 167 -3.15 -6.40 13.99
C VAL A 167 -2.65 -6.68 15.41
N PRO A 168 -3.25 -6.05 16.44
CA PRO A 168 -2.98 -6.38 17.84
C PRO A 168 -3.23 -7.85 18.13
N ARG A 169 -2.40 -8.47 18.98
CA ARG A 169 -2.55 -9.90 19.33
C ARG A 169 -3.92 -10.23 19.91
N SER A 170 -4.52 -9.31 20.66
CA SER A 170 -5.86 -9.45 21.23
C SER A 170 -6.95 -9.52 20.17
N GLU A 171 -6.73 -8.91 19.01
CA GLU A 171 -7.72 -8.77 17.94
C GLU A 171 -7.53 -9.78 16.80
N GLU A 172 -6.45 -10.57 16.80
CA GLU A 172 -6.14 -11.48 15.68
C GLU A 172 -7.27 -12.47 15.35
N VAL A 173 -7.95 -13.00 16.37
CA VAL A 173 -9.06 -13.94 16.14
C VAL A 173 -10.21 -13.22 15.46
N ARG A 174 -10.63 -12.08 16.00
CA ARG A 174 -11.73 -11.26 15.48
C ARG A 174 -11.45 -10.76 14.06
N PHE A 175 -10.20 -10.36 13.79
CA PHE A 175 -9.74 -9.96 12.45
C PHE A 175 -9.88 -11.11 11.44
N LYS A 176 -9.36 -12.30 11.77
CA LYS A 176 -9.44 -13.49 10.91
C LYS A 176 -10.89 -13.91 10.66
N ASP A 177 -11.73 -13.89 11.69
CA ASP A 177 -13.16 -14.21 11.59
C ASP A 177 -13.86 -13.23 10.65
N MET A 178 -13.58 -11.94 10.73
CA MET A 178 -14.15 -10.95 9.82
C MET A 178 -13.71 -11.20 8.36
N CYS A 179 -12.42 -11.41 8.09
CA CYS A 179 -11.93 -11.71 6.75
C CYS A 179 -12.57 -12.99 6.18
N THR A 180 -12.68 -14.05 7.00
CA THR A 180 -13.29 -15.32 6.63
C THR A 180 -14.80 -15.17 6.34
N ALA A 181 -15.52 -14.46 7.20
CA ALA A 181 -16.96 -14.23 7.03
C ALA A 181 -17.28 -13.40 5.77
N ARG A 182 -16.36 -12.52 5.39
CA ARG A 182 -16.46 -11.72 4.17
C ARG A 182 -15.87 -12.41 2.94
N GLN A 183 -15.30 -13.61 3.11
CA GLN A 183 -14.58 -14.35 2.05
C GLN A 183 -13.51 -13.52 1.37
N PHE A 184 -12.86 -12.62 2.14
CA PHE A 184 -11.80 -11.75 1.63
C PHE A 184 -10.44 -12.42 1.83
N PRO A 185 -9.59 -12.52 0.78
CA PRO A 185 -8.28 -13.13 0.89
C PRO A 185 -7.38 -12.39 1.88
N PHE A 186 -6.72 -13.12 2.76
CA PHE A 186 -5.73 -12.58 3.69
C PHE A 186 -4.64 -13.59 3.99
N ALA A 187 -3.45 -13.11 4.32
CA ALA A 187 -2.34 -13.95 4.78
C ALA A 187 -1.52 -13.19 5.82
N ARG A 188 -1.05 -13.91 6.84
CA ARG A 188 -0.05 -13.37 7.75
C ARG A 188 1.29 -13.38 7.04
N ILE A 189 1.92 -12.19 6.92
CA ILE A 189 3.20 -12.02 6.24
C ILE A 189 4.34 -11.64 7.17
N GLY A 190 4.09 -11.41 8.45
CA GLY A 190 5.19 -11.04 9.35
C GLY A 190 4.76 -10.53 10.72
N VAL A 191 5.68 -9.80 11.31
CA VAL A 191 5.54 -9.20 12.64
C VAL A 191 6.31 -7.89 12.71
N VAL A 192 5.75 -6.91 13.40
CA VAL A 192 6.44 -5.67 13.75
C VAL A 192 7.57 -5.98 14.74
N ASP A 193 8.76 -5.45 14.50
CA ASP A 193 9.95 -5.63 15.33
C ASP A 193 10.57 -4.27 15.67
N ALA A 194 10.10 -3.68 16.75
CA ALA A 194 10.56 -2.35 17.19
C ALA A 194 12.01 -2.32 17.68
N ALA A 195 12.58 -3.47 18.02
CA ALA A 195 13.98 -3.57 18.41
C ALA A 195 14.93 -3.58 17.18
N SER A 196 14.41 -3.83 16.00
CA SER A 196 15.18 -3.90 14.76
C SER A 196 15.20 -2.56 14.03
N ASN A 197 16.36 -2.14 13.53
CA ASN A 197 16.49 -1.02 12.57
C ASN A 197 16.56 -1.56 11.13
N ALA A 198 15.73 -2.55 10.81
CA ALA A 198 15.73 -3.17 9.49
C ALA A 198 14.34 -3.66 9.06
N LEU A 199 14.12 -3.66 7.76
CA LEU A 199 13.11 -4.46 7.09
C LEU A 199 13.77 -5.78 6.69
N ASP A 200 13.40 -6.85 7.39
CA ASP A 200 14.00 -8.17 7.24
C ASP A 200 13.04 -9.12 6.53
N PHE A 201 13.39 -9.47 5.29
CA PHE A 201 12.73 -10.53 4.55
C PHE A 201 13.43 -11.84 4.88
N GLN A 202 12.78 -12.66 5.71
CA GLN A 202 13.33 -13.92 6.20
C GLN A 202 13.82 -14.81 5.04
N ASP A 203 15.04 -15.33 5.20
CA ASP A 203 15.73 -16.21 4.22
C ASP A 203 16.10 -15.55 2.89
N GLU A 204 15.85 -14.24 2.70
CA GLU A 204 16.14 -13.51 1.46
C GLU A 204 17.11 -12.36 1.67
N VAL A 205 16.65 -11.26 2.26
CA VAL A 205 17.43 -10.03 2.44
C VAL A 205 16.98 -9.24 3.65
N SER A 206 17.95 -8.62 4.34
CA SER A 206 17.69 -7.65 5.41
C SER A 206 18.22 -6.28 4.98
N ILE A 207 17.39 -5.26 5.01
CA ILE A 207 17.72 -3.90 4.56
C ILE A 207 17.60 -2.95 5.75
N ASN A 208 18.68 -2.22 6.03
CA ASN A 208 18.69 -1.24 7.11
C ASN A 208 17.75 -0.07 6.80
N LEU A 209 17.01 0.43 7.81
CA LEU A 209 16.06 1.53 7.62
C LEU A 209 16.73 2.85 7.22
N ASP A 210 17.96 3.10 7.66
CA ASP A 210 18.69 4.31 7.26
C ASP A 210 19.04 4.26 5.77
N GLU A 211 19.39 3.07 5.25
CA GLU A 211 19.63 2.86 3.82
C GLU A 211 18.34 3.03 3.01
N LEU A 212 17.24 2.43 3.46
CA LEU A 212 15.92 2.62 2.84
C LEU A 212 15.50 4.08 2.84
N ARG A 213 15.69 4.80 3.95
CA ARG A 213 15.38 6.21 4.07
C ARG A 213 16.21 7.07 3.11
N ALA A 214 17.50 6.83 3.02
CA ALA A 214 18.36 7.53 2.10
C ALA A 214 17.93 7.35 0.64
N ALA A 215 17.52 6.14 0.26
CA ALA A 215 17.01 5.85 -1.07
C ALA A 215 15.63 6.50 -1.34
N HIS A 216 14.71 6.44 -0.36
CA HIS A 216 13.34 6.94 -0.50
C HIS A 216 13.27 8.47 -0.48
N GLU A 217 13.96 9.13 0.45
CA GLU A 217 13.89 10.58 0.67
C GLU A 217 14.97 11.37 -0.09
N GLY A 218 16.04 10.71 -0.56
CA GLY A 218 17.23 11.35 -1.11
C GLY A 218 17.02 12.06 -2.45
N THR A 219 16.04 11.65 -3.25
CA THR A 219 15.86 12.19 -4.60
C THR A 219 15.53 13.68 -4.61
N LEU A 220 14.52 14.11 -3.87
CA LEU A 220 14.14 15.53 -3.83
C LEU A 220 15.20 16.38 -3.13
N ALA A 221 15.81 15.87 -2.05
CA ALA A 221 16.88 16.55 -1.35
C ALA A 221 18.08 16.81 -2.27
N SER A 222 18.42 15.89 -3.18
CA SER A 222 19.51 16.07 -4.14
C SER A 222 19.25 17.17 -5.17
N TYR A 223 17.97 17.44 -5.51
CA TYR A 223 17.59 18.48 -6.48
C TYR A 223 17.40 19.86 -5.85
N PHE A 224 16.88 19.94 -4.65
CA PHE A 224 16.48 21.20 -4.02
C PHE A 224 17.38 21.64 -2.86
N GLY A 225 18.42 20.86 -2.54
CA GLY A 225 19.25 21.07 -1.36
C GLY A 225 18.56 20.58 -0.07
N GLU A 226 19.32 20.42 0.99
CA GLU A 226 18.76 20.06 2.29
C GLU A 226 17.78 21.16 2.72
N VAL A 227 16.51 20.79 2.87
CA VAL A 227 15.55 21.64 3.55
C VAL A 227 16.02 21.73 5.00
N ALA A 228 16.37 22.94 5.45
CA ALA A 228 16.81 23.18 6.82
C ALA A 228 15.79 22.51 7.78
N LYS A 229 16.27 21.58 8.60
CA LYS A 229 15.47 20.96 9.65
C LYS A 229 15.07 22.07 10.62
N GLY A 230 13.82 22.54 10.50
CA GLY A 230 13.21 23.48 11.42
C GLY A 230 12.71 22.77 12.69
#